data_573c46983bc4a79fab17457fb9766d72
#
_entry.id   573c46983bc4a79fab17457fb9766d72
#
_cell.length_a   1.000
_cell.length_b   1.000
_cell.length_c   1.000
_cell.angle_alpha   90.00
_cell.angle_beta   90.00
_cell.angle_gamma   90.00
#
_symmetry.space_group_name_H-M   'P 1'
#
loop_
_entity.id
_entity.type
_entity.pdbx_description
1 polymer ?
#
loop_
_entity_poly.entity_id
_entity_poly.type
_entity_poly.pdbx_seq_one_letter_code
_entity_poly.pdbx_strand_id
1 'polypeptide(L)'
;MRAAADEIGARYIVADASDPDSFAAAIGPLETIDLVVHAAGALGGTYARKQTFEQWRAIISANLDSCFVLTSAALPKMRAGSRFIFISSSASYEPMMARTAYSASKAGMNAFARALALEVDRDGIAVHIVTPGPVETEMLQDVPFEMQAIQVSDVADAVAWLDTVDPSVDLPEIRLSAVRRGPYARVPVVPDEVHRRAASAEKS
;
A
#
# COMPACT_ATOMS: atom_id res chain seq x y z
N MET A 1 -1.93 3.32 -17.39
CA MET A 1 -1.08 2.14 -17.10
C MET A 1 -0.32 1.62 -18.32
N ARG A 2 -0.93 1.42 -19.50
CA ARG A 2 -0.17 0.98 -20.70
C ARG A 2 1.00 1.93 -21.02
N ALA A 3 0.77 3.23 -21.09
CA ALA A 3 1.81 4.22 -21.36
C ALA A 3 2.98 4.15 -20.35
N ALA A 4 2.69 3.93 -19.07
CA ALA A 4 3.73 3.76 -18.06
C ALA A 4 4.54 2.47 -18.25
N ALA A 5 3.90 1.37 -18.66
CA ALA A 5 4.60 0.13 -18.97
C ALA A 5 5.50 0.29 -20.19
N ASP A 6 5.01 0.95 -21.24
CA ASP A 6 5.78 1.23 -22.46
C ASP A 6 7.02 2.10 -22.17
N GLU A 7 6.88 3.10 -21.28
CA GLU A 7 7.96 4.01 -20.87
C GLU A 7 9.14 3.28 -20.21
N ILE A 8 8.85 2.26 -19.39
CA ILE A 8 9.88 1.47 -18.68
C ILE A 8 10.21 0.15 -19.35
N GLY A 9 9.65 -0.13 -20.53
CA GLY A 9 9.86 -1.38 -21.26
C GLY A 9 9.27 -2.63 -20.59
N ALA A 10 8.25 -2.44 -19.72
CA ALA A 10 7.60 -3.53 -19.01
C ALA A 10 6.46 -4.16 -19.82
N ARG A 11 6.16 -5.42 -19.54
CA ARG A 11 4.98 -6.07 -20.10
C ARG A 11 3.73 -5.54 -19.38
N TYR A 12 2.68 -5.31 -20.16
CA TYR A 12 1.39 -4.91 -19.66
C TYR A 12 0.35 -6.00 -19.95
N ILE A 13 -0.33 -6.45 -18.88
CA ILE A 13 -1.37 -7.48 -18.96
C ILE A 13 -2.60 -6.94 -18.26
N VAL A 14 -3.76 -7.06 -18.89
CA VAL A 14 -5.06 -6.73 -18.27
C VAL A 14 -5.59 -7.98 -17.59
N ALA A 15 -5.82 -7.87 -16.28
CA ALA A 15 -6.43 -8.94 -15.49
C ALA A 15 -7.30 -8.33 -14.38
N ASP A 16 -8.32 -9.04 -13.97
CA ASP A 16 -9.04 -8.73 -12.73
C ASP A 16 -8.28 -9.38 -11.56
N ALA A 17 -7.72 -8.55 -10.69
CA ALA A 17 -6.94 -9.00 -9.55
C ALA A 17 -7.80 -9.71 -8.48
N SER A 18 -9.12 -9.62 -8.55
CA SER A 18 -10.06 -10.30 -7.65
C SER A 18 -10.66 -11.58 -8.25
N ASP A 19 -10.35 -11.87 -9.52
CA ASP A 19 -10.76 -13.09 -10.22
C ASP A 19 -9.57 -14.07 -10.31
N PRO A 20 -9.62 -15.23 -9.62
CA PRO A 20 -8.55 -16.21 -9.61
C PRO A 20 -8.14 -16.71 -11.00
N ASP A 21 -9.11 -16.98 -11.88
CA ASP A 21 -8.84 -17.53 -13.21
C ASP A 21 -8.21 -16.49 -14.12
N SER A 22 -8.73 -15.24 -14.09
CA SER A 22 -8.18 -14.11 -14.82
C SER A 22 -6.74 -13.82 -14.42
N PHE A 23 -6.47 -13.79 -13.11
CA PHE A 23 -5.15 -13.49 -12.60
C PHE A 23 -4.16 -14.63 -12.83
N ALA A 24 -4.56 -15.88 -12.61
CA ALA A 24 -3.73 -17.05 -12.88
C ALA A 24 -3.32 -17.15 -14.36
N ALA A 25 -4.24 -16.85 -15.28
CA ALA A 25 -3.94 -16.79 -16.70
C ALA A 25 -2.92 -15.68 -17.04
N ALA A 26 -3.04 -14.51 -16.38
CA ALA A 26 -2.16 -13.37 -16.60
C ALA A 26 -0.70 -13.66 -16.23
N ILE A 27 -0.46 -14.31 -15.08
CA ILE A 27 0.88 -14.64 -14.60
C ILE A 27 1.35 -16.05 -15.00
N GLY A 28 0.48 -16.86 -15.60
CA GLY A 28 0.78 -18.22 -16.02
C GLY A 28 2.08 -18.37 -16.82
N PRO A 29 2.38 -17.48 -17.79
CA PRO A 29 3.61 -17.51 -18.58
C PRO A 29 4.90 -17.18 -17.83
N LEU A 30 4.83 -16.69 -16.58
CA LEU A 30 6.02 -16.42 -15.77
C LEU A 30 6.54 -17.73 -15.17
N GLU A 31 7.84 -17.98 -15.30
CA GLU A 31 8.49 -19.15 -14.69
C GLU A 31 8.82 -18.90 -13.21
N THR A 32 9.34 -17.71 -12.90
CA THR A 32 9.72 -17.29 -11.55
C THR A 32 9.23 -15.87 -11.26
N ILE A 33 8.99 -15.60 -9.97
CA ILE A 33 8.62 -14.29 -9.48
C ILE A 33 9.50 -13.96 -8.27
N ASP A 34 10.29 -12.91 -8.38
CA ASP A 34 11.20 -12.47 -7.30
C ASP A 34 10.55 -11.43 -6.40
N LEU A 35 9.68 -10.56 -6.97
CA LEU A 35 8.99 -9.50 -6.24
C LEU A 35 7.53 -9.41 -6.69
N VAL A 36 6.64 -9.33 -5.73
CA VAL A 36 5.22 -9.03 -5.93
C VAL A 36 4.88 -7.76 -5.18
N VAL A 37 4.40 -6.73 -5.90
CA VAL A 37 3.87 -5.51 -5.28
C VAL A 37 2.35 -5.47 -5.49
N HIS A 38 1.60 -5.66 -4.42
CA HIS A 38 0.15 -5.53 -4.43
C HIS A 38 -0.24 -4.07 -4.22
N ALA A 39 -0.45 -3.34 -5.33
CA ALA A 39 -0.90 -1.96 -5.33
C ALA A 39 -2.35 -1.79 -5.85
N ALA A 40 -3.01 -2.90 -6.19
CA ALA A 40 -4.41 -2.87 -6.60
C ALA A 40 -5.31 -2.47 -5.43
N GLY A 41 -6.37 -1.73 -5.73
CA GLY A 41 -7.35 -1.36 -4.71
C GLY A 41 -8.28 -0.26 -5.18
N ALA A 42 -9.38 -0.13 -4.46
CA ALA A 42 -10.40 0.90 -4.68
C ALA A 42 -10.69 1.63 -3.38
N LEU A 43 -10.72 2.95 -3.44
CA LEU A 43 -11.31 3.79 -2.41
C LEU A 43 -12.80 3.94 -2.76
N GLY A 44 -13.63 3.74 -1.82
CA GLY A 44 -15.05 3.92 -2.01
C GLY A 44 -15.72 3.95 -0.66
N GLY A 45 -17.02 4.11 -0.69
CA GLY A 45 -17.82 4.02 0.51
C GLY A 45 -18.71 5.23 0.74
N THR A 46 -19.59 5.04 1.65
CA THR A 46 -20.52 6.03 2.17
C THR A 46 -20.78 5.69 3.64
N TYR A 47 -21.59 6.48 4.32
CA TYR A 47 -22.02 6.15 5.67
C TYR A 47 -22.64 4.75 5.72
N ALA A 48 -22.30 3.95 6.73
CA ALA A 48 -22.72 2.55 6.87
C ALA A 48 -24.25 2.36 6.69
N ARG A 49 -25.05 3.31 7.18
CA ARG A 49 -26.53 3.28 7.01
C ARG A 49 -27.02 3.45 5.57
N LYS A 50 -26.16 3.87 4.65
CA LYS A 50 -26.47 4.09 3.24
C LYS A 50 -25.72 3.15 2.30
N GLN A 51 -24.75 2.43 2.82
CA GLN A 51 -23.91 1.53 2.05
C GLN A 51 -24.68 0.25 1.72
N THR A 52 -24.76 -0.10 0.43
CA THR A 52 -25.34 -1.37 0.01
C THR A 52 -24.34 -2.53 0.22
N PHE A 53 -24.86 -3.75 0.23
CA PHE A 53 -24.01 -4.93 0.33
C PHE A 53 -23.12 -5.09 -0.90
N GLU A 54 -23.60 -4.76 -2.09
CA GLU A 54 -22.84 -4.77 -3.35
C GLU A 54 -21.66 -3.80 -3.29
N GLN A 55 -21.89 -2.57 -2.80
CA GLN A 55 -20.82 -1.58 -2.62
C GLN A 55 -19.77 -2.05 -1.61
N TRP A 56 -20.23 -2.65 -0.50
CA TRP A 56 -19.34 -3.26 0.47
C TRP A 56 -18.48 -4.36 -0.18
N ARG A 57 -19.13 -5.32 -0.86
CA ARG A 57 -18.46 -6.44 -1.50
C ARG A 57 -17.44 -6.00 -2.55
N ALA A 58 -17.79 -5.02 -3.37
CA ALA A 58 -16.88 -4.50 -4.38
C ALA A 58 -15.57 -3.96 -3.78
N ILE A 59 -15.65 -3.24 -2.66
CA ILE A 59 -14.44 -2.71 -1.98
C ILE A 59 -13.64 -3.83 -1.32
N ILE A 60 -14.31 -4.77 -0.65
CA ILE A 60 -13.64 -5.92 -0.03
C ILE A 60 -12.93 -6.75 -1.10
N SER A 61 -13.62 -7.04 -2.21
CA SER A 61 -13.06 -7.83 -3.29
C SER A 61 -11.83 -7.16 -3.92
N ALA A 62 -11.94 -5.88 -4.27
CA ALA A 62 -10.83 -5.15 -4.89
C ALA A 62 -9.59 -5.03 -3.98
N ASN A 63 -9.77 -4.94 -2.66
CA ASN A 63 -8.67 -4.64 -1.73
C ASN A 63 -8.17 -5.85 -0.94
N LEU A 64 -9.05 -6.80 -0.59
CA LEU A 64 -8.73 -7.91 0.31
C LEU A 64 -8.76 -9.26 -0.41
N ASP A 65 -9.83 -9.59 -1.16
CA ASP A 65 -9.86 -10.86 -1.89
C ASP A 65 -8.71 -10.91 -2.92
N SER A 66 -8.37 -9.77 -3.52
CA SER A 66 -7.22 -9.63 -4.43
C SER A 66 -5.88 -9.97 -3.78
N CYS A 67 -5.71 -9.75 -2.47
CA CYS A 67 -4.49 -10.17 -1.76
C CYS A 67 -4.33 -11.69 -1.80
N PHE A 68 -5.43 -12.41 -1.53
CA PHE A 68 -5.43 -13.87 -1.57
C PHE A 68 -5.22 -14.40 -2.99
N VAL A 69 -5.95 -13.85 -3.97
CA VAL A 69 -5.86 -14.26 -5.38
C VAL A 69 -4.44 -14.11 -5.89
N LEU A 70 -3.84 -12.93 -5.69
CA LEU A 70 -2.48 -12.64 -6.10
C LEU A 70 -1.46 -13.55 -5.40
N THR A 71 -1.59 -13.73 -4.10
CA THR A 71 -0.68 -14.56 -3.31
C THR A 71 -0.75 -16.03 -3.75
N SER A 72 -1.96 -16.58 -3.85
CA SER A 72 -2.14 -17.99 -4.22
C SER A 72 -1.60 -18.32 -5.61
N ALA A 73 -1.70 -17.37 -6.55
CA ALA A 73 -1.19 -17.56 -7.89
C ALA A 73 0.33 -17.34 -8.00
N ALA A 74 0.89 -16.40 -7.21
CA ALA A 74 2.31 -16.06 -7.26
C ALA A 74 3.19 -17.00 -6.45
N LEU A 75 2.73 -17.42 -5.27
CA LEU A 75 3.52 -18.20 -4.30
C LEU A 75 4.17 -19.46 -4.90
N PRO A 76 3.51 -20.28 -5.75
CA PRO A 76 4.14 -21.45 -6.38
C PRO A 76 5.31 -21.13 -7.32
N LYS A 77 5.50 -19.85 -7.70
CA LYS A 77 6.54 -19.36 -8.62
C LYS A 77 7.64 -18.60 -7.87
N MET A 78 7.52 -18.45 -6.56
CA MET A 78 8.47 -17.75 -5.69
C MET A 78 9.47 -18.72 -5.07
N ARG A 79 10.61 -18.19 -4.63
CA ARG A 79 11.71 -18.95 -4.04
C ARG A 79 12.33 -18.18 -2.89
N ALA A 80 13.25 -18.79 -2.17
CA ALA A 80 14.01 -18.11 -1.13
C ALA A 80 14.67 -16.83 -1.68
N GLY A 81 14.52 -15.73 -0.94
CA GLY A 81 14.93 -14.38 -1.33
C GLY A 81 13.84 -13.58 -2.07
N SER A 82 12.76 -14.22 -2.53
CA SER A 82 11.60 -13.50 -3.08
C SER A 82 10.84 -12.75 -1.99
N ARG A 83 10.01 -11.78 -2.40
CA ARG A 83 9.23 -10.98 -1.44
C ARG A 83 7.88 -10.51 -1.93
N PHE A 84 6.97 -10.34 -0.99
CA PHE A 84 5.71 -9.64 -1.17
C PHE A 84 5.77 -8.26 -0.54
N ILE A 85 5.23 -7.25 -1.21
CA ILE A 85 5.01 -5.90 -0.68
C ILE A 85 3.54 -5.54 -0.88
N PHE A 86 2.81 -5.36 0.23
CA PHE A 86 1.40 -4.96 0.21
C PHE A 86 1.26 -3.46 0.47
N ILE A 87 0.66 -2.74 -0.47
CA ILE A 87 0.37 -1.31 -0.29
C ILE A 87 -0.95 -1.15 0.45
N SER A 88 -0.83 -0.91 1.76
CA SER A 88 -1.95 -0.71 2.67
C SER A 88 -2.41 0.76 2.69
N SER A 89 -2.86 1.24 3.82
CA SER A 89 -3.27 2.63 4.06
C SER A 89 -3.29 2.92 5.56
N SER A 90 -3.08 4.18 5.94
CA SER A 90 -3.32 4.64 7.31
C SER A 90 -4.75 4.36 7.79
N ALA A 91 -5.72 4.22 6.87
CA ALA A 91 -7.09 3.82 7.19
C ALA A 91 -7.21 2.41 7.82
N SER A 92 -6.15 1.60 7.78
CA SER A 92 -6.10 0.30 8.46
C SER A 92 -6.03 0.41 9.99
N TYR A 93 -5.55 1.53 10.54
CA TYR A 93 -5.42 1.80 11.98
C TYR A 93 -5.99 3.16 12.41
N GLU A 94 -6.17 4.11 11.48
CA GLU A 94 -6.88 5.37 11.67
C GLU A 94 -8.12 5.39 10.77
N PRO A 95 -9.23 4.73 11.18
CA PRO A 95 -10.39 4.58 10.31
C PRO A 95 -11.03 5.92 9.98
N MET A 96 -11.50 6.04 8.75
CA MET A 96 -12.09 7.26 8.22
C MET A 96 -13.62 7.17 8.23
N MET A 97 -14.27 8.30 8.53
CA MET A 97 -15.73 8.42 8.44
C MET A 97 -16.19 8.13 7.00
N ALA A 98 -17.33 7.44 6.87
CA ALA A 98 -17.91 7.02 5.58
C ALA A 98 -16.99 6.12 4.72
N ARG A 99 -16.05 5.40 5.33
CA ARG A 99 -15.10 4.49 4.68
C ARG A 99 -15.01 3.13 5.39
N THR A 100 -16.11 2.63 5.94
CA THR A 100 -16.12 1.39 6.73
C THR A 100 -15.59 0.19 5.96
N ALA A 101 -16.02 -0.03 4.71
CA ALA A 101 -15.52 -1.13 3.87
C ALA A 101 -14.03 -0.96 3.54
N TYR A 102 -13.60 0.26 3.21
CA TYR A 102 -12.19 0.54 2.90
C TYR A 102 -11.30 0.30 4.11
N SER A 103 -11.65 0.86 5.27
CA SER A 103 -10.87 0.66 6.51
C SER A 103 -10.82 -0.82 6.90
N ALA A 104 -11.95 -1.53 6.82
CA ALA A 104 -12.01 -2.96 7.10
C ALA A 104 -11.13 -3.76 6.13
N SER A 105 -11.17 -3.45 4.82
CA SER A 105 -10.36 -4.14 3.81
C SER A 105 -8.86 -3.92 4.02
N LYS A 106 -8.43 -2.70 4.35
CA LYS A 106 -7.01 -2.40 4.59
C LYS A 106 -6.51 -2.96 5.92
N ALA A 107 -7.34 -2.99 6.96
CA ALA A 107 -7.03 -3.69 8.20
C ALA A 107 -6.93 -5.21 7.98
N GLY A 108 -7.85 -5.79 7.20
CA GLY A 108 -7.81 -7.19 6.76
C GLY A 108 -6.55 -7.52 5.96
N MET A 109 -6.15 -6.65 5.01
CA MET A 109 -4.89 -6.79 4.26
C MET A 109 -3.68 -6.85 5.21
N ASN A 110 -3.60 -5.96 6.21
CA ASN A 110 -2.51 -5.98 7.17
C ASN A 110 -2.47 -7.29 7.99
N ALA A 111 -3.64 -7.78 8.40
CA ALA A 111 -3.74 -9.05 9.12
C ALA A 111 -3.34 -10.23 8.22
N PHE A 112 -3.82 -10.24 6.97
CA PHE A 112 -3.47 -11.23 5.95
C PHE A 112 -1.96 -11.27 5.72
N ALA A 113 -1.33 -10.12 5.46
CA ALA A 113 0.10 -10.03 5.20
C ALA A 113 0.95 -10.53 6.37
N ARG A 114 0.57 -10.19 7.61
CA ARG A 114 1.27 -10.68 8.82
C ARG A 114 1.11 -12.19 9.01
N ALA A 115 -0.07 -12.76 8.72
CA ALA A 115 -0.27 -14.20 8.78
C ALA A 115 0.54 -14.90 7.69
N LEU A 116 0.51 -14.38 6.45
CA LEU A 116 1.31 -14.90 5.35
C LEU A 116 2.80 -14.92 5.68
N ALA A 117 3.33 -13.86 6.32
CA ALA A 117 4.73 -13.81 6.72
C ALA A 117 5.13 -15.02 7.58
N LEU A 118 4.28 -15.42 8.53
CA LEU A 118 4.53 -16.60 9.37
C LEU A 118 4.49 -17.92 8.59
N GLU A 119 3.65 -17.99 7.55
CA GLU A 119 3.50 -19.20 6.75
C GLU A 119 4.69 -19.41 5.80
N VAL A 120 5.26 -18.33 5.22
CA VAL A 120 6.31 -18.39 4.21
C VAL A 120 7.72 -18.15 4.74
N ASP A 121 7.86 -17.88 6.03
CA ASP A 121 9.15 -17.65 6.70
C ASP A 121 10.14 -18.80 6.46
N ARG A 122 9.70 -20.04 6.65
CA ARG A 122 10.51 -21.24 6.39
C ARG A 122 10.94 -21.40 4.93
N ASP A 123 10.22 -20.79 4.00
CA ASP A 123 10.52 -20.82 2.56
C ASP A 123 11.49 -19.69 2.17
N GLY A 124 11.88 -18.85 3.13
CA GLY A 124 12.80 -17.72 2.93
C GLY A 124 12.19 -16.60 2.08
N ILE A 125 10.85 -16.46 2.12
CA ILE A 125 10.11 -15.42 1.39
C ILE A 125 9.75 -14.31 2.38
N ALA A 126 10.15 -13.08 2.08
CA ALA A 126 9.84 -11.93 2.93
C ALA A 126 8.45 -11.34 2.61
N VAL A 127 7.79 -10.80 3.62
CA VAL A 127 6.50 -10.11 3.45
C VAL A 127 6.56 -8.75 4.14
N HIS A 128 6.32 -7.69 3.38
CA HIS A 128 6.36 -6.33 3.87
C HIS A 128 5.02 -5.62 3.63
N ILE A 129 4.69 -4.69 4.50
CA ILE A 129 3.55 -3.80 4.37
C ILE A 129 4.07 -2.37 4.25
N VAL A 130 3.66 -1.66 3.22
CA VAL A 130 3.85 -0.21 3.12
C VAL A 130 2.50 0.43 3.43
N THR A 131 2.45 1.26 4.47
CA THR A 131 1.23 1.88 4.98
C THR A 131 1.31 3.40 4.80
N PRO A 132 0.95 3.93 3.63
CA PRO A 132 0.94 5.35 3.41
C PRO A 132 -0.25 6.04 4.08
N GLY A 133 -0.05 7.28 4.51
CA GLY A 133 -1.11 8.27 4.71
C GLY A 133 -1.72 8.71 3.38
N PRO A 134 -2.32 9.92 3.30
CA PRO A 134 -2.79 10.45 2.04
C PRO A 134 -1.65 10.57 1.03
N VAL A 135 -1.89 10.07 -0.20
CA VAL A 135 -0.95 10.12 -1.33
C VAL A 135 -1.58 10.94 -2.45
N GLU A 136 -0.82 11.79 -3.10
CA GLU A 136 -1.32 12.64 -4.19
C GLU A 136 -1.58 11.80 -5.44
N THR A 137 -2.80 11.28 -5.53
CA THR A 137 -3.32 10.41 -6.59
C THR A 137 -4.70 10.87 -7.03
N GLU A 138 -5.19 10.36 -8.16
CA GLU A 138 -6.57 10.56 -8.59
C GLU A 138 -7.58 10.14 -7.51
N MET A 139 -7.27 9.08 -6.76
CA MET A 139 -8.09 8.58 -5.65
C MET A 139 -8.30 9.63 -4.54
N LEU A 140 -7.33 10.53 -4.32
CA LEU A 140 -7.44 11.59 -3.32
C LEU A 140 -8.40 12.71 -3.74
N GLN A 141 -8.64 12.88 -5.03
CA GLN A 141 -9.57 13.90 -5.57
C GLN A 141 -11.02 13.65 -5.15
N ASP A 142 -11.36 12.40 -4.82
CA ASP A 142 -12.69 12.02 -4.30
C ASP A 142 -12.90 12.35 -2.81
N VAL A 143 -11.89 12.94 -2.16
CA VAL A 143 -11.97 13.32 -0.74
C VAL A 143 -12.38 14.79 -0.64
N PRO A 144 -13.49 15.12 0.05
CA PRO A 144 -14.10 16.46 0.02
C PRO A 144 -13.43 17.51 0.92
N PHE A 145 -12.18 17.29 1.31
CA PHE A 145 -11.40 18.22 2.15
C PHE A 145 -9.91 18.09 1.86
N GLU A 146 -9.19 19.20 2.01
CA GLU A 146 -7.73 19.23 1.84
C GLU A 146 -7.02 18.34 2.87
N MET A 147 -6.09 17.53 2.39
CA MET A 147 -5.21 16.71 3.20
C MET A 147 -3.76 16.98 2.80
N GLN A 148 -2.88 17.03 3.79
CA GLN A 148 -1.45 16.97 3.49
C GLN A 148 -1.13 15.56 2.98
N ALA A 149 -0.64 15.50 1.76
CA ALA A 149 -0.33 14.25 1.08
C ALA A 149 1.17 14.14 0.82
N ILE A 150 1.65 12.91 0.74
CA ILE A 150 2.97 12.56 0.20
C ILE A 150 2.84 12.33 -1.31
N GLN A 151 3.98 12.32 -2.01
CA GLN A 151 4.00 12.05 -3.44
C GLN A 151 3.93 10.54 -3.72
N VAL A 152 3.46 10.18 -4.90
CA VAL A 152 3.50 8.78 -5.37
C VAL A 152 4.94 8.25 -5.38
N SER A 153 5.91 9.10 -5.74
CA SER A 153 7.34 8.77 -5.71
C SER A 153 7.83 8.36 -4.33
N ASP A 154 7.33 8.99 -3.23
CA ASP A 154 7.75 8.63 -1.88
C ASP A 154 7.37 7.17 -1.53
N VAL A 155 6.20 6.72 -2.02
CA VAL A 155 5.76 5.33 -1.86
C VAL A 155 6.59 4.40 -2.74
N ALA A 156 6.88 4.79 -3.98
CA ALA A 156 7.70 4.01 -4.91
C ALA A 156 9.13 3.85 -4.39
N ASP A 157 9.73 4.91 -3.84
CA ASP A 157 11.06 4.87 -3.23
C ASP A 157 11.12 3.92 -2.03
N ALA A 158 10.08 3.89 -1.20
CA ALA A 158 9.98 2.95 -0.10
C ALA A 158 9.90 1.49 -0.58
N VAL A 159 9.15 1.23 -1.65
CA VAL A 159 9.07 -0.10 -2.29
C VAL A 159 10.43 -0.50 -2.87
N ALA A 160 11.10 0.39 -3.60
CA ALA A 160 12.41 0.15 -4.18
C ALA A 160 13.46 -0.10 -3.10
N TRP A 161 13.43 0.65 -2.00
CA TRP A 161 14.32 0.43 -0.87
C TRP A 161 14.08 -0.93 -0.20
N LEU A 162 12.81 -1.33 0.01
CA LEU A 162 12.47 -2.65 0.56
C LEU A 162 13.04 -3.80 -0.28
N ASP A 163 13.14 -3.63 -1.60
CA ASP A 163 13.72 -4.63 -2.48
C ASP A 163 15.24 -4.80 -2.26
N THR A 164 15.92 -3.81 -1.68
CA THR A 164 17.35 -3.87 -1.34
C THR A 164 17.63 -4.37 0.07
N VAL A 165 16.62 -4.51 0.93
CA VAL A 165 16.80 -4.95 2.32
C VAL A 165 17.24 -6.41 2.34
N ASP A 166 18.23 -6.72 3.17
CA ASP A 166 18.67 -8.10 3.35
C ASP A 166 17.51 -8.97 3.88
N PRO A 167 17.26 -10.15 3.27
CA PRO A 167 16.17 -11.04 3.69
C PRO A 167 16.21 -11.48 5.16
N SER A 168 17.36 -11.38 5.83
CA SER A 168 17.50 -11.66 7.27
C SER A 168 16.97 -10.56 8.18
N VAL A 169 16.61 -9.39 7.61
CA VAL A 169 16.06 -8.26 8.37
C VAL A 169 14.54 -8.35 8.42
N ASP A 170 14.00 -8.55 9.61
CA ASP A 170 12.54 -8.49 9.81
C ASP A 170 12.07 -7.03 9.77
N LEU A 171 11.35 -6.67 8.71
CA LEU A 171 10.81 -5.34 8.50
C LEU A 171 9.34 -5.45 8.08
N PRO A 172 8.44 -5.75 9.02
CA PRO A 172 7.06 -6.13 8.70
C PRO A 172 6.23 -4.97 8.15
N GLU A 173 6.51 -3.72 8.57
CA GLU A 173 5.70 -2.57 8.16
C GLU A 173 6.51 -1.27 8.12
N ILE A 174 6.32 -0.50 7.04
CA ILE A 174 6.76 0.89 6.91
C ILE A 174 5.55 1.80 6.86
N ARG A 175 5.53 2.84 7.69
CA ARG A 175 4.49 3.88 7.69
C ARG A 175 5.03 5.17 7.14
N LEU A 176 4.38 5.68 6.10
CA LEU A 176 4.73 6.93 5.44
C LEU A 176 3.60 7.94 5.65
N SER A 177 3.94 9.15 6.05
CA SER A 177 2.96 10.23 6.16
C SER A 177 3.61 11.59 5.94
N ALA A 178 2.84 12.51 5.40
CA ALA A 178 3.28 13.88 5.27
C ALA A 178 3.59 14.48 6.66
N VAL A 179 4.63 15.29 6.73
CA VAL A 179 4.96 16.03 7.95
C VAL A 179 3.83 16.99 8.26
N ARG A 180 3.14 16.77 9.35
CA ARG A 180 2.03 17.62 9.79
C ARG A 180 2.57 18.93 10.32
N ARG A 181 2.19 20.03 9.69
CA ARG A 181 2.50 21.40 10.14
C ARG A 181 1.19 22.10 10.50
N GLY A 182 1.17 22.81 11.62
CA GLY A 182 0.01 23.59 12.05
C GLY A 182 -0.63 23.15 13.36
N PRO A 183 -1.77 23.76 13.77
CA PRO A 183 -2.35 23.60 15.12
C PRO A 183 -2.85 22.20 15.43
N TYR A 184 -3.04 21.34 14.41
CA TYR A 184 -3.46 19.96 14.57
C TYR A 184 -2.31 18.94 14.44
N ALA A 185 -1.07 19.41 14.37
CA ALA A 185 0.10 18.53 14.39
C ALA A 185 0.14 17.78 15.72
N ARG A 186 0.13 16.45 15.68
CA ARG A 186 0.15 15.63 16.92
C ARG A 186 1.47 15.79 17.66
N VAL A 187 2.57 15.97 16.95
CA VAL A 187 3.89 16.30 17.51
C VAL A 187 4.58 17.22 16.51
N PRO A 188 4.88 18.47 16.85
CA PRO A 188 5.79 19.27 16.04
C PRO A 188 7.17 18.63 16.14
N VAL A 189 7.75 18.29 14.99
CA VAL A 189 9.09 17.68 14.93
C VAL A 189 10.14 18.65 15.47
N VAL A 190 9.90 19.95 15.28
CA VAL A 190 10.71 21.04 15.87
C VAL A 190 9.78 22.22 16.12
N PRO A 191 9.75 22.83 17.32
CA PRO A 191 9.03 24.05 17.55
C PRO A 191 9.45 25.16 16.60
N ASP A 192 8.51 25.95 16.08
CA ASP A 192 8.79 27.08 15.18
C ASP A 192 9.86 28.07 15.69
N GLU A 193 9.99 28.18 17.00
CA GLU A 193 11.02 29.00 17.64
C GLU A 193 12.46 28.53 17.38
N VAL A 194 12.68 27.23 17.19
CA VAL A 194 14.00 26.69 16.90
C VAL A 194 14.42 27.04 15.46
N HIS A 195 13.48 27.01 14.52
CA HIS A 195 13.74 27.42 13.14
C HIS A 195 14.03 28.93 13.03
N ARG A 196 13.31 29.76 13.81
CA ARG A 196 13.57 31.22 13.84
C ARG A 196 14.93 31.56 14.43
N ARG A 197 15.38 30.82 15.46
CA ARG A 197 16.71 31.01 16.06
C ARG A 197 17.83 30.55 15.12
N ALA A 198 17.67 29.45 14.41
CA ALA A 198 18.63 29.01 13.41
C ALA A 198 18.76 30.01 12.26
N ALA A 199 17.64 30.51 11.74
CA ALA A 199 17.62 31.50 10.68
C ALA A 199 18.18 32.91 11.08
N SER A 200 18.17 33.22 12.38
CA SER A 200 18.76 34.45 12.91
C SER A 200 20.26 34.34 13.22
N ALA A 201 20.73 33.10 13.49
CA ALA A 201 22.15 32.85 13.75
C ALA A 201 22.99 32.80 12.45
N GLU A 202 22.37 32.52 11.30
CA GLU A 202 23.05 32.55 9.99
C GLU A 202 23.19 33.97 9.42
N LYS A 203 22.61 34.99 10.06
CA LYS A 203 22.64 36.41 9.61
C LYS A 203 23.51 37.33 10.51
N SER A 204 24.18 36.77 11.48
CA SER A 204 25.14 37.42 12.37
C SER A 204 26.56 36.85 12.15
#